data_c7d90dff2024f8b282949e543c0be5ca
#
_entry.id   c7d90dff2024f8b282949e543c0be5ca
#
_cell.length_a   1.000
_cell.length_b   1.000
_cell.length_c   1.000
_cell.angle_alpha   90.00
_cell.angle_beta   90.00
_cell.angle_gamma   90.00
#
_symmetry.space_group_name_H-M   'P 1'
#
loop_
_entity.id
_entity.type
_entity.pdbx_description
1 polymer ?
#
loop_
_entity_poly.entity_id
_entity_poly.type
_entity_poly.pdbx_seq_one_letter_code
_entity_poly.pdbx_strand_id
1 'polypeptide(L)'
;MTRREMVVTTASTLAWLSSARLTGAEPVLKNMGGEGPGFANRSRAGGFDIVERCHDLGLGVVRVNVPQGGPDAVRGLRKKLDTYGMRCIVSVAPPRTDAAVAAYETSIAAARELGAVTTHASVTQRRYEEFDTFEAFKTSFEAHKKSVERAEPILRKHQVKLAIENHKGWRAAEHAAWVKQIGSEYVGVCYDFGNNIALCEDPAETYRLLAPLTLYVSFKDMAVAPYEEGFLLSEMALGEGILDIPGMVKGLQQRDPNMIFALEMITREPLRIPVFTKKYWATFDDSYSPLPGRDLARVLEIVRTTKKPLTTTAGLSPADALKLEDDLINRSIAYARKHLSL
;
A
#
# COMPACT_ATOMS: atom_id res chain seq x y z
N MET A 1 -38.14 -60.80 -30.35
CA MET A 1 -37.64 -60.67 -28.96
C MET A 1 -37.01 -59.28 -28.83
N THR A 2 -37.72 -58.39 -28.23
CA THR A 2 -37.40 -56.97 -28.16
C THR A 2 -36.64 -56.68 -26.86
N ARG A 3 -35.46 -56.08 -26.93
CA ARG A 3 -34.73 -55.53 -25.77
C ARG A 3 -35.29 -54.12 -25.47
N ARG A 4 -35.83 -53.96 -24.30
CA ARG A 4 -36.22 -52.66 -23.74
C ARG A 4 -34.94 -51.96 -23.21
N GLU A 5 -34.66 -50.80 -23.73
CA GLU A 5 -33.67 -49.85 -23.16
C GLU A 5 -34.24 -49.16 -21.95
N MET A 6 -33.54 -49.27 -20.85
CA MET A 6 -33.89 -48.63 -19.60
C MET A 6 -33.08 -47.34 -19.52
N VAL A 7 -33.77 -46.19 -19.72
CA VAL A 7 -33.19 -44.86 -19.55
C VAL A 7 -33.13 -44.56 -18.05
N VAL A 8 -31.92 -44.46 -17.51
CA VAL A 8 -31.69 -44.03 -16.14
C VAL A 8 -31.50 -42.51 -16.17
N THR A 9 -32.51 -41.78 -15.72
CA THR A 9 -32.45 -40.33 -15.54
C THR A 9 -31.76 -40.03 -14.18
N THR A 10 -30.51 -39.62 -14.22
CA THR A 10 -29.85 -39.11 -13.03
C THR A 10 -30.24 -37.65 -12.81
N ALA A 11 -31.12 -37.44 -11.84
CA ALA A 11 -31.43 -36.10 -11.32
C ALA A 11 -30.26 -35.61 -10.48
N SER A 12 -29.53 -34.63 -11.00
CA SER A 12 -28.48 -33.90 -10.26
C SER A 12 -29.17 -32.93 -9.30
N THR A 13 -29.30 -33.31 -8.05
CA THR A 13 -29.66 -32.39 -6.95
C THR A 13 -28.48 -31.46 -6.68
N LEU A 14 -28.58 -30.24 -7.19
CA LEU A 14 -27.73 -29.13 -6.73
C LEU A 14 -28.11 -28.81 -5.27
N ALA A 15 -27.33 -29.32 -4.33
CA ALA A 15 -27.40 -28.92 -2.95
C ALA A 15 -26.92 -27.47 -2.83
N TRP A 16 -27.82 -26.55 -2.61
CA TRP A 16 -27.55 -25.23 -2.11
C TRP A 16 -26.95 -25.38 -0.72
N LEU A 17 -25.62 -25.24 -0.61
CA LEU A 17 -24.95 -25.01 0.66
C LEU A 17 -25.44 -23.65 1.19
N SER A 18 -26.48 -23.69 2.01
CA SER A 18 -26.82 -22.57 2.87
C SER A 18 -25.61 -22.27 3.75
N SER A 19 -25.01 -21.10 3.52
CA SER A 19 -23.98 -20.55 4.40
C SER A 19 -24.60 -20.40 5.79
N ALA A 20 -24.32 -21.37 6.67
CA ALA A 20 -24.54 -21.21 8.09
C ALA A 20 -23.71 -19.98 8.51
N ARG A 21 -24.38 -18.89 8.86
CA ARG A 21 -23.76 -17.77 9.58
C ARG A 21 -23.27 -18.38 10.89
N LEU A 22 -21.96 -18.55 10.99
CA LEU A 22 -21.30 -18.75 12.27
C LEU A 22 -21.59 -17.50 13.11
N THR A 23 -22.40 -17.65 14.14
CA THR A 23 -22.80 -16.60 15.10
C THR A 23 -21.69 -16.37 16.14
N GLY A 24 -20.48 -16.13 15.68
CA GLY A 24 -19.38 -15.58 16.46
C GLY A 24 -18.73 -14.51 15.58
N ALA A 25 -18.74 -13.25 16.01
CA ALA A 25 -18.00 -12.20 15.31
C ALA A 25 -16.53 -12.66 15.17
N GLU A 26 -16.03 -12.69 13.95
CA GLU A 26 -14.62 -13.01 13.73
C GLU A 26 -13.73 -12.03 14.48
N PRO A 27 -12.61 -12.49 15.08
CA PRO A 27 -11.75 -11.60 15.85
C PRO A 27 -11.21 -10.45 14.98
N VAL A 28 -11.13 -9.26 15.58
CA VAL A 28 -10.58 -8.08 14.93
C VAL A 28 -9.09 -8.30 14.64
N LEU A 29 -8.66 -8.02 13.42
CA LEU A 29 -7.24 -7.95 13.03
C LEU A 29 -6.66 -6.64 13.55
N LYS A 30 -6.14 -6.65 14.78
CA LYS A 30 -5.76 -5.43 15.52
C LYS A 30 -4.67 -4.61 14.85
N ASN A 31 -3.76 -5.28 14.15
CA ASN A 31 -2.62 -4.65 13.48
C ASN A 31 -2.81 -4.54 11.96
N MET A 32 -3.96 -4.95 11.43
CA MET A 32 -4.31 -4.77 10.03
C MET A 32 -5.28 -3.60 9.85
N GLY A 33 -5.08 -2.83 8.79
CA GLY A 33 -5.90 -1.68 8.45
C GLY A 33 -6.30 -1.64 6.99
N GLY A 34 -7.00 -0.56 6.62
CA GLY A 34 -7.33 -0.26 5.22
C GLY A 34 -6.94 1.16 4.83
N GLU A 35 -6.60 1.34 3.56
CA GLU A 35 -6.21 2.61 2.96
C GLU A 35 -7.13 3.00 1.81
N GLY A 36 -7.35 4.31 1.63
CA GLY A 36 -8.27 4.84 0.62
C GLY A 36 -8.07 4.31 -0.81
N PRO A 37 -6.83 4.22 -1.34
CA PRO A 37 -6.62 3.68 -2.68
C PRO A 37 -7.13 2.25 -2.88
N GLY A 38 -7.10 1.41 -1.85
CA GLY A 38 -7.64 0.05 -1.90
C GLY A 38 -9.16 -0.02 -2.06
N PHE A 39 -9.88 1.08 -1.80
CA PHE A 39 -11.34 1.20 -1.92
C PHE A 39 -11.76 2.19 -3.01
N ALA A 40 -10.96 2.34 -4.06
CA ALA A 40 -11.17 3.38 -5.06
C ALA A 40 -12.48 3.23 -5.86
N ASN A 41 -12.87 2.00 -6.22
CA ASN A 41 -14.14 1.75 -6.93
C ASN A 41 -15.34 1.97 -6.02
N ARG A 42 -15.26 1.56 -4.77
CA ARG A 42 -16.30 1.80 -3.77
C ARG A 42 -16.47 3.28 -3.47
N SER A 43 -15.38 4.03 -3.34
CA SER A 43 -15.42 5.48 -3.14
C SER A 43 -16.12 6.21 -4.29
N ARG A 44 -15.87 5.76 -5.54
CA ARG A 44 -16.53 6.33 -6.74
C ARG A 44 -18.03 6.03 -6.79
N ALA A 45 -18.47 4.93 -6.19
CA ALA A 45 -19.89 4.59 -6.12
C ALA A 45 -20.71 5.52 -5.19
N GLY A 46 -20.03 6.34 -4.37
CA GLY A 46 -20.65 7.34 -3.48
C GLY A 46 -21.08 6.77 -2.12
N GLY A 47 -21.32 7.67 -1.17
CA GLY A 47 -21.75 7.30 0.19
C GLY A 47 -20.72 6.50 1.00
N PHE A 48 -19.44 6.54 0.62
CA PHE A 48 -18.39 5.73 1.22
C PHE A 48 -17.77 6.38 2.45
N ASP A 49 -17.81 5.66 3.57
CA ASP A 49 -17.08 5.97 4.79
C ASP A 49 -16.06 4.88 5.06
N ILE A 50 -14.78 5.23 4.96
CA ILE A 50 -13.69 4.28 5.10
C ILE A 50 -13.58 3.72 6.52
N VAL A 51 -13.93 4.50 7.54
CA VAL A 51 -13.87 4.05 8.95
C VAL A 51 -14.90 2.96 9.19
N GLU A 52 -16.15 3.18 8.75
CA GLU A 52 -17.21 2.16 8.82
C GLU A 52 -16.83 0.91 8.03
N ARG A 53 -16.34 1.09 6.80
CA ARG A 53 -15.95 -0.06 5.97
C ARG A 53 -14.84 -0.89 6.60
N CYS A 54 -13.80 -0.26 7.15
CA CYS A 54 -12.73 -0.98 7.83
C CYS A 54 -13.24 -1.69 9.09
N HIS A 55 -14.10 -1.05 9.87
CA HIS A 55 -14.76 -1.66 11.02
C HIS A 55 -15.57 -2.90 10.61
N ASP A 56 -16.43 -2.80 9.59
CA ASP A 56 -17.27 -3.91 9.08
C ASP A 56 -16.44 -5.09 8.57
N LEU A 57 -15.23 -4.82 8.04
CA LEU A 57 -14.26 -5.82 7.61
C LEU A 57 -13.48 -6.45 8.79
N GLY A 58 -13.69 -5.99 10.02
CA GLY A 58 -12.95 -6.44 11.19
C GLY A 58 -11.49 -6.01 11.22
N LEU A 59 -11.18 -4.83 10.66
CA LEU A 59 -9.84 -4.23 10.68
C LEU A 59 -9.70 -3.28 11.87
N GLY A 60 -8.57 -3.34 12.58
CA GLY A 60 -8.31 -2.52 13.78
C GLY A 60 -7.67 -1.17 13.49
N VAL A 61 -7.33 -0.88 12.22
CA VAL A 61 -6.65 0.37 11.82
C VAL A 61 -7.28 0.93 10.55
N VAL A 62 -7.20 2.26 10.38
CA VAL A 62 -7.63 2.93 9.14
C VAL A 62 -6.70 4.10 8.81
N ARG A 63 -6.39 4.30 7.53
CA ARG A 63 -5.73 5.52 7.06
C ARG A 63 -6.78 6.54 6.64
N VAL A 64 -6.76 7.70 7.27
CA VAL A 64 -7.69 8.80 7.05
C VAL A 64 -6.96 10.09 6.68
N ASN A 65 -7.68 11.05 6.14
CA ASN A 65 -7.22 12.43 6.02
C ASN A 65 -7.65 13.23 7.25
N VAL A 66 -7.01 14.38 7.51
CA VAL A 66 -7.54 15.37 8.46
C VAL A 66 -8.92 15.80 7.95
N PRO A 67 -9.98 15.66 8.76
CA PRO A 67 -11.32 15.99 8.31
C PRO A 67 -11.46 17.50 8.07
N GLN A 68 -12.23 17.86 7.04
CA GLN A 68 -12.61 19.25 6.81
C GLN A 68 -13.68 19.67 7.82
N GLY A 69 -13.73 20.97 8.19
CA GLY A 69 -14.72 21.50 9.15
C GLY A 69 -14.13 21.85 10.53
N GLY A 70 -12.81 21.82 10.65
CA GLY A 70 -12.09 22.31 11.83
C GLY A 70 -12.17 21.40 13.05
N PRO A 71 -11.99 21.94 14.28
CA PRO A 71 -11.84 21.14 15.50
C PRO A 71 -13.04 20.24 15.82
N ASP A 72 -14.27 20.66 15.50
CA ASP A 72 -15.46 19.84 15.75
C ASP A 72 -15.49 18.58 14.90
N ALA A 73 -15.08 18.69 13.62
CA ALA A 73 -14.97 17.55 12.74
C ALA A 73 -13.86 16.58 13.21
N VAL A 74 -12.74 17.10 13.72
CA VAL A 74 -11.65 16.29 14.31
C VAL A 74 -12.18 15.52 15.53
N ARG A 75 -12.87 16.20 16.46
CA ARG A 75 -13.49 15.54 17.63
C ARG A 75 -14.53 14.50 17.24
N GLY A 76 -15.34 14.79 16.22
CA GLY A 76 -16.33 13.84 15.68
C GLY A 76 -15.68 12.56 15.16
N LEU A 77 -14.62 12.69 14.36
CA LEU A 77 -13.87 11.55 13.83
C LEU A 77 -13.15 10.80 14.98
N ARG A 78 -12.53 11.50 15.94
CA ARG A 78 -11.90 10.86 17.10
C ARG A 78 -12.92 10.02 17.87
N LYS A 79 -14.09 10.57 18.19
CA LYS A 79 -15.19 9.84 18.88
C LYS A 79 -15.61 8.60 18.10
N LYS A 80 -15.69 8.69 16.76
CA LYS A 80 -16.03 7.54 15.90
C LYS A 80 -14.97 6.44 16.01
N LEU A 81 -13.68 6.80 15.90
CA LEU A 81 -12.56 5.85 16.05
C LEU A 81 -12.58 5.18 17.43
N ASP A 82 -12.81 5.95 18.50
CA ASP A 82 -12.91 5.42 19.86
C ASP A 82 -14.10 4.46 20.03
N THR A 83 -15.26 4.81 19.45
CA THR A 83 -16.45 3.95 19.48
C THR A 83 -16.20 2.59 18.84
N TYR A 84 -15.42 2.54 17.77
CA TYR A 84 -15.07 1.31 17.07
C TYR A 84 -13.77 0.65 17.59
N GLY A 85 -13.10 1.26 18.57
CA GLY A 85 -11.81 0.77 19.09
C GLY A 85 -10.70 0.74 18.04
N MET A 86 -10.75 1.64 17.06
CA MET A 86 -9.82 1.68 15.93
C MET A 86 -8.68 2.68 16.15
N ARG A 87 -7.49 2.29 15.72
CA ARG A 87 -6.34 3.19 15.58
C ARG A 87 -6.34 3.82 14.19
N CYS A 88 -5.67 4.97 14.03
CA CYS A 88 -5.57 5.61 12.73
C CYS A 88 -4.15 5.99 12.34
N ILE A 89 -3.93 6.04 11.03
CA ILE A 89 -2.82 6.72 10.34
C ILE A 89 -3.45 7.95 9.69
N VAL A 90 -2.79 9.11 9.75
CA VAL A 90 -3.34 10.33 9.16
C VAL A 90 -2.46 10.80 8.00
N SER A 91 -3.03 10.97 6.82
CA SER A 91 -2.30 11.50 5.66
C SER A 91 -2.10 13.01 5.81
N VAL A 92 -0.83 13.45 5.88
CA VAL A 92 -0.45 14.87 5.96
C VAL A 92 0.82 15.10 5.14
N ALA A 93 0.71 15.87 4.06
CA ALA A 93 1.87 16.19 3.21
C ALA A 93 2.80 17.21 3.89
N PRO A 94 4.14 17.00 3.91
CA PRO A 94 5.10 17.95 4.43
C PRO A 94 5.04 19.32 3.73
N PRO A 95 5.37 20.45 4.42
CA PRO A 95 5.22 21.78 3.87
C PRO A 95 6.29 22.06 2.81
N ARG A 96 5.85 22.37 1.58
CA ARG A 96 6.75 22.64 0.45
C ARG A 96 7.43 24.00 0.52
N THR A 97 6.84 24.95 1.25
CA THR A 97 7.34 26.33 1.43
C THR A 97 7.24 26.75 2.88
N ASP A 98 7.96 27.79 3.26
CA ASP A 98 7.93 28.32 4.61
C ASP A 98 6.54 28.88 4.95
N ALA A 99 5.82 29.45 3.98
CA ALA A 99 4.45 29.92 4.15
C ALA A 99 3.45 28.77 4.49
N ALA A 100 3.76 27.53 4.12
CA ALA A 100 2.90 26.38 4.41
C ALA A 100 3.15 25.75 5.80
N VAL A 101 4.16 26.21 6.53
CA VAL A 101 4.58 25.60 7.81
C VAL A 101 3.48 25.70 8.88
N ALA A 102 2.81 26.86 9.01
CA ALA A 102 1.75 27.05 10.00
C ALA A 102 0.52 26.15 9.72
N ALA A 103 0.13 25.99 8.45
CA ALA A 103 -0.96 25.09 8.06
C ALA A 103 -0.60 23.63 8.30
N TYR A 104 0.65 23.26 8.04
CA TYR A 104 1.17 21.91 8.33
C TYR A 104 1.10 21.63 9.84
N GLU A 105 1.55 22.57 10.68
CA GLU A 105 1.50 22.42 12.12
C GLU A 105 0.06 22.23 12.63
N THR A 106 -0.91 22.99 12.10
CA THR A 106 -2.33 22.79 12.39
C THR A 106 -2.79 21.37 12.05
N SER A 107 -2.35 20.84 10.91
CA SER A 107 -2.68 19.46 10.48
C SER A 107 -2.05 18.41 11.40
N ILE A 108 -0.80 18.61 11.85
CA ILE A 108 -0.13 17.71 12.79
C ILE A 108 -0.78 17.75 14.17
N ALA A 109 -1.21 18.93 14.65
CA ALA A 109 -1.97 19.05 15.90
C ALA A 109 -3.30 18.27 15.81
N ALA A 110 -4.01 18.38 14.70
CA ALA A 110 -5.23 17.59 14.43
C ALA A 110 -4.94 16.07 14.37
N ALA A 111 -3.85 15.65 13.73
CA ALA A 111 -3.44 14.25 13.70
C ALA A 111 -3.15 13.72 15.12
N ARG A 112 -2.50 14.53 15.97
CA ARG A 112 -2.29 14.19 17.38
C ARG A 112 -3.62 14.06 18.14
N GLU A 113 -4.56 14.99 17.95
CA GLU A 113 -5.90 14.93 18.57
C GLU A 113 -6.68 13.70 18.15
N LEU A 114 -6.55 13.28 16.87
CA LEU A 114 -7.09 12.03 16.38
C LEU A 114 -6.42 10.77 17.00
N GLY A 115 -5.33 10.94 17.72
CA GLY A 115 -4.55 9.84 18.28
C GLY A 115 -3.81 9.04 17.21
N ALA A 116 -3.36 9.71 16.14
CA ALA A 116 -2.62 9.07 15.06
C ALA A 116 -1.40 8.31 15.57
N VAL A 117 -1.26 7.05 15.17
CA VAL A 117 -0.06 6.24 15.47
C VAL A 117 1.15 6.80 14.72
N THR A 118 0.92 7.23 13.48
CA THR A 118 1.87 7.93 12.63
C THR A 118 1.12 8.75 11.58
N THR A 119 1.79 9.72 10.97
CA THR A 119 1.30 10.35 9.73
C THR A 119 1.96 9.69 8.51
N HIS A 120 1.31 9.84 7.38
CA HIS A 120 1.75 9.30 6.08
C HIS A 120 1.95 10.43 5.08
N ALA A 121 3.00 10.33 4.27
CA ALA A 121 3.16 11.13 3.06
C ALA A 121 3.82 10.33 1.94
N SER A 122 3.23 10.40 0.73
CA SER A 122 3.91 10.08 -0.52
C SER A 122 4.44 11.39 -1.11
N VAL A 123 5.74 11.50 -1.27
CA VAL A 123 6.37 12.76 -1.73
C VAL A 123 6.75 12.72 -3.21
N THR A 124 6.81 11.53 -3.81
CA THR A 124 7.08 11.37 -5.25
C THR A 124 6.04 10.47 -5.89
N GLN A 125 5.91 10.58 -7.21
CA GLN A 125 5.11 9.69 -8.03
C GLN A 125 6.01 8.63 -8.71
N ARG A 126 5.79 8.37 -10.00
CA ARG A 126 6.60 7.43 -10.79
C ARG A 126 7.70 8.18 -11.51
N ARG A 127 8.94 8.09 -11.01
CA ARG A 127 10.06 8.89 -11.55
C ARG A 127 10.27 8.73 -13.06
N TYR A 128 10.03 7.52 -13.59
CA TYR A 128 10.17 7.21 -15.01
C TYR A 128 9.04 7.76 -15.90
N GLU A 129 7.93 8.24 -15.31
CA GLU A 129 6.85 8.93 -16.01
C GLU A 129 6.93 10.46 -15.82
N GLU A 130 7.27 10.90 -14.60
CA GLU A 130 7.16 12.29 -14.14
C GLU A 130 8.32 13.17 -14.63
N PHE A 131 9.50 12.59 -14.87
CA PHE A 131 10.70 13.35 -15.23
C PHE A 131 11.33 12.87 -16.53
N ASP A 132 11.81 13.83 -17.34
CA ASP A 132 12.50 13.58 -18.61
C ASP A 132 14.01 13.52 -18.48
N THR A 133 14.56 14.02 -17.37
CA THR A 133 16.01 14.10 -17.11
C THR A 133 16.34 13.79 -15.66
N PHE A 134 17.56 13.34 -15.42
CA PHE A 134 18.10 13.15 -14.08
C PHE A 134 18.14 14.46 -13.28
N GLU A 135 18.49 15.58 -13.90
CA GLU A 135 18.55 16.90 -13.24
C GLU A 135 17.18 17.36 -12.71
N ALA A 136 16.11 17.16 -13.51
CA ALA A 136 14.74 17.48 -13.07
C ALA A 136 14.32 16.60 -11.89
N PHE A 137 14.63 15.30 -11.94
CA PHE A 137 14.39 14.37 -10.84
C PHE A 137 15.16 14.80 -9.58
N LYS A 138 16.47 15.07 -9.70
CA LYS A 138 17.32 15.48 -8.58
C LYS A 138 16.84 16.78 -7.94
N THR A 139 16.45 17.76 -8.73
CA THR A 139 15.86 19.01 -8.25
C THR A 139 14.60 18.77 -7.42
N SER A 140 13.70 17.93 -7.90
CA SER A 140 12.49 17.53 -7.16
C SER A 140 12.83 16.77 -5.88
N PHE A 141 13.80 15.86 -5.94
CA PHE A 141 14.28 15.09 -4.80
C PHE A 141 14.81 15.98 -3.67
N GLU A 142 15.64 16.96 -4.00
CA GLU A 142 16.17 17.92 -3.02
C GLU A 142 15.07 18.85 -2.46
N ALA A 143 14.08 19.23 -3.26
CA ALA A 143 12.92 19.99 -2.79
C ALA A 143 12.08 19.19 -1.77
N HIS A 144 11.92 17.89 -1.97
CA HIS A 144 11.22 17.02 -1.00
C HIS A 144 12.01 16.84 0.30
N LYS A 145 13.36 16.76 0.23
CA LYS A 145 14.19 16.75 1.43
C LYS A 145 13.97 18.00 2.27
N LYS A 146 14.01 19.18 1.65
CA LYS A 146 13.73 20.46 2.33
C LYS A 146 12.32 20.51 2.93
N SER A 147 11.33 19.90 2.29
CA SER A 147 9.97 19.82 2.86
C SER A 147 9.96 19.04 4.17
N VAL A 148 10.68 17.93 4.25
CA VAL A 148 10.75 17.11 5.47
C VAL A 148 11.62 17.79 6.54
N GLU A 149 12.67 18.49 6.15
CA GLU A 149 13.48 19.31 7.08
C GLU A 149 12.62 20.39 7.77
N ARG A 150 11.67 21.03 7.04
CA ARG A 150 10.70 21.95 7.64
C ARG A 150 9.68 21.27 8.56
N ALA A 151 9.29 20.02 8.21
CA ALA A 151 8.31 19.25 8.96
C ALA A 151 8.87 18.74 10.30
N GLU A 152 10.13 18.32 10.34
CA GLU A 152 10.74 17.61 11.48
C GLU A 152 10.61 18.33 12.83
N PRO A 153 10.90 19.62 12.98
CA PRO A 153 10.74 20.33 14.25
C PRO A 153 9.28 20.32 14.76
N ILE A 154 8.31 20.36 13.84
CA ILE A 154 6.87 20.31 14.16
C ILE A 154 6.49 18.91 14.63
N LEU A 155 6.95 17.88 13.93
CA LEU A 155 6.73 16.48 14.30
C LEU A 155 7.25 16.20 15.72
N ARG A 156 8.46 16.65 16.01
CA ARG A 156 9.10 16.56 17.32
C ARG A 156 8.31 17.32 18.40
N LYS A 157 7.91 18.56 18.13
CA LYS A 157 7.11 19.39 19.04
C LYS A 157 5.80 18.70 19.44
N HIS A 158 5.12 18.11 18.48
CA HIS A 158 3.83 17.44 18.69
C HIS A 158 3.95 15.96 19.04
N GLN A 159 5.19 15.38 19.04
CA GLN A 159 5.46 13.95 19.25
C GLN A 159 4.65 13.05 18.29
N VAL A 160 4.56 13.47 17.04
CA VAL A 160 3.89 12.72 15.96
C VAL A 160 4.94 12.28 14.96
N LYS A 161 4.90 11.02 14.54
CA LYS A 161 5.84 10.48 13.55
C LYS A 161 5.33 10.70 12.13
N LEU A 162 6.26 10.85 11.17
CA LEU A 162 6.00 10.88 9.74
C LEU A 162 6.61 9.66 9.08
N ALA A 163 5.78 8.86 8.44
CA ALA A 163 6.19 7.76 7.59
C ALA A 163 6.16 8.19 6.12
N ILE A 164 7.33 8.21 5.47
CA ILE A 164 7.49 8.57 4.07
C ILE A 164 7.41 7.29 3.23
N GLU A 165 6.49 7.25 2.28
CA GLU A 165 6.27 6.10 1.42
C GLU A 165 7.41 5.92 0.40
N ASN A 166 7.90 4.67 0.25
CA ASN A 166 8.76 4.27 -0.87
C ASN A 166 7.91 4.12 -2.15
N HIS A 167 7.22 5.20 -2.56
CA HIS A 167 6.52 5.21 -3.85
C HIS A 167 7.55 5.09 -5.00
N LYS A 168 7.10 4.85 -6.21
CA LYS A 168 7.93 4.56 -7.40
C LYS A 168 8.89 5.70 -7.85
N GLY A 169 9.18 6.64 -6.95
CA GLY A 169 10.13 7.75 -7.15
C GLY A 169 11.50 7.53 -6.49
N TRP A 170 11.55 6.81 -5.36
CA TRP A 170 12.77 6.63 -4.57
C TRP A 170 13.25 5.19 -4.66
N ARG A 171 14.53 5.00 -5.01
CA ARG A 171 15.15 3.70 -4.82
C ARG A 171 15.34 3.42 -3.34
N ALA A 172 15.29 2.17 -2.94
CA ALA A 172 15.39 1.79 -1.54
C ALA A 172 16.67 2.32 -0.86
N ALA A 173 17.80 2.28 -1.56
CA ALA A 173 19.05 2.80 -1.05
C ALA A 173 19.04 4.33 -0.90
N GLU A 174 18.47 5.08 -1.87
CA GLU A 174 18.29 6.53 -1.81
C GLU A 174 17.43 6.91 -0.60
N HIS A 175 16.29 6.23 -0.44
CA HIS A 175 15.33 6.48 0.64
C HIS A 175 15.95 6.15 2.01
N ALA A 176 16.55 4.98 2.15
CA ALA A 176 17.19 4.58 3.41
C ALA A 176 18.33 5.51 3.82
N ALA A 177 19.16 5.93 2.87
CA ALA A 177 20.25 6.86 3.14
C ALA A 177 19.72 8.22 3.61
N TRP A 178 18.67 8.74 2.94
CA TRP A 178 18.07 10.00 3.32
C TRP A 178 17.43 9.98 4.70
N VAL A 179 16.61 8.96 5.01
CA VAL A 179 15.97 8.83 6.34
C VAL A 179 17.04 8.71 7.44
N LYS A 180 18.13 7.96 7.19
CA LYS A 180 19.26 7.89 8.13
C LYS A 180 19.97 9.23 8.30
N GLN A 181 20.11 10.00 7.23
CA GLN A 181 20.73 11.34 7.27
C GLN A 181 19.91 12.33 8.10
N ILE A 182 18.57 12.25 8.06
CA ILE A 182 17.68 13.06 8.92
C ILE A 182 17.97 12.76 10.39
N GLY A 183 18.22 11.50 10.76
CA GLY A 183 18.62 11.10 12.10
C GLY A 183 17.58 11.38 13.18
N SER A 184 16.29 11.50 12.82
CA SER A 184 15.19 11.79 13.73
C SER A 184 14.36 10.55 14.02
N GLU A 185 13.99 10.34 15.28
CA GLU A 185 13.05 9.29 15.69
C GLU A 185 11.61 9.55 15.19
N TYR A 186 11.34 10.78 14.73
CA TYR A 186 10.03 11.22 14.23
C TYR A 186 9.86 11.05 12.72
N VAL A 187 10.89 10.62 11.99
CA VAL A 187 10.84 10.41 10.55
C VAL A 187 11.31 9.00 10.20
N GLY A 188 10.50 8.27 9.49
CA GLY A 188 10.81 6.92 9.02
C GLY A 188 10.10 6.58 7.72
N VAL A 189 9.99 5.30 7.43
CA VAL A 189 9.47 4.79 6.18
C VAL A 189 8.05 4.24 6.35
N CYS A 190 7.14 4.64 5.47
CA CYS A 190 5.99 3.81 5.13
C CYS A 190 6.49 2.80 4.09
N TYR A 191 6.67 1.55 4.49
CA TYR A 191 7.15 0.53 3.56
C TYR A 191 5.99 -0.02 2.74
N ASP A 192 5.87 0.48 1.51
CA ASP A 192 4.91 -0.01 0.55
C ASP A 192 5.49 -1.21 -0.21
N PHE A 193 4.92 -2.38 0.07
CA PHE A 193 5.40 -3.65 -0.45
C PHE A 193 5.31 -3.71 -1.98
N GLY A 194 6.44 -4.06 -2.61
CA GLY A 194 6.52 -4.30 -4.05
C GLY A 194 6.64 -3.06 -4.93
N ASN A 195 6.50 -1.84 -4.42
CA ASN A 195 6.64 -0.63 -5.24
C ASN A 195 7.99 -0.53 -5.95
N ASN A 196 9.06 -0.94 -5.30
CA ASN A 196 10.42 -0.85 -5.86
C ASN A 196 10.70 -1.84 -6.99
N ILE A 197 9.84 -2.84 -7.21
CA ILE A 197 9.90 -3.69 -8.42
C ILE A 197 9.79 -2.81 -9.68
N ALA A 198 8.98 -1.75 -9.64
CA ALA A 198 8.88 -0.78 -10.73
C ALA A 198 10.19 0.00 -10.99
N LEU A 199 11.14 -0.02 -10.06
CA LEU A 199 12.47 0.58 -10.18
C LEU A 199 13.57 -0.47 -10.41
N CYS A 200 13.19 -1.67 -10.82
CA CYS A 200 14.07 -2.83 -11.05
C CYS A 200 14.89 -3.22 -9.80
N GLU A 201 14.30 -3.08 -8.61
CA GLU A 201 14.95 -3.50 -7.37
C GLU A 201 14.40 -4.84 -6.88
N ASP A 202 15.31 -5.70 -6.44
CA ASP A 202 14.97 -7.00 -5.86
C ASP A 202 14.13 -6.80 -4.58
N PRO A 203 12.96 -7.47 -4.42
CA PRO A 203 12.12 -7.32 -3.25
C PRO A 203 12.80 -7.66 -1.92
N ALA A 204 13.69 -8.66 -1.89
CA ALA A 204 14.38 -9.07 -0.68
C ALA A 204 15.43 -8.02 -0.27
N GLU A 205 16.14 -7.43 -1.25
CA GLU A 205 17.08 -6.34 -0.99
C GLU A 205 16.36 -5.07 -0.55
N THR A 206 15.23 -4.72 -1.18
CA THR A 206 14.37 -3.62 -0.76
C THR A 206 13.93 -3.80 0.71
N TYR A 207 13.48 -5.00 1.06
CA TYR A 207 13.11 -5.34 2.45
C TYR A 207 14.29 -5.13 3.40
N ARG A 208 15.47 -5.66 3.08
CA ARG A 208 16.68 -5.53 3.91
C ARG A 208 17.05 -4.08 4.20
N LEU A 209 16.85 -3.19 3.23
CA LEU A 209 17.18 -1.77 3.34
C LEU A 209 16.14 -0.97 4.11
N LEU A 210 14.85 -1.22 3.89
CA LEU A 210 13.76 -0.39 4.41
C LEU A 210 13.14 -0.91 5.72
N ALA A 211 13.13 -2.22 5.96
CA ALA A 211 12.52 -2.80 7.16
C ALA A 211 13.05 -2.20 8.47
N PRO A 212 14.37 -1.91 8.64
CA PRO A 212 14.88 -1.28 9.86
C PRO A 212 14.36 0.13 10.14
N LEU A 213 13.84 0.83 9.11
CA LEU A 213 13.39 2.21 9.16
C LEU A 213 11.85 2.33 9.12
N THR A 214 11.15 1.20 8.97
CA THR A 214 9.70 1.16 8.76
C THR A 214 8.94 1.56 10.03
N LEU A 215 8.00 2.49 9.90
CA LEU A 215 7.06 2.90 10.94
C LEU A 215 5.70 2.21 10.79
N TYR A 216 5.26 1.97 9.56
CA TYR A 216 4.13 1.12 9.21
C TYR A 216 4.24 0.63 7.76
N VAL A 217 3.42 -0.32 7.37
CA VAL A 217 3.42 -0.96 6.05
C VAL A 217 2.16 -0.58 5.28
N SER A 218 2.33 -0.09 4.04
CA SER A 218 1.29 -0.14 3.02
C SER A 218 1.32 -1.54 2.40
N PHE A 219 0.25 -2.31 2.64
CA PHE A 219 0.27 -3.76 2.57
C PHE A 219 -0.40 -4.30 1.32
N LYS A 220 0.36 -4.93 0.47
CA LYS A 220 -0.11 -5.56 -0.77
C LYS A 220 0.80 -6.69 -1.20
N ASP A 221 0.33 -7.51 -2.12
CA ASP A 221 1.13 -8.45 -2.88
C ASP A 221 1.14 -8.05 -4.36
N MET A 222 2.10 -8.53 -5.13
CA MET A 222 2.34 -8.10 -6.49
C MET A 222 2.50 -9.31 -7.42
N ALA A 223 2.13 -9.12 -8.69
CA ALA A 223 2.50 -10.03 -9.76
C ALA A 223 3.05 -9.26 -10.96
N VAL A 224 3.79 -9.95 -11.80
CA VAL A 224 4.43 -9.39 -12.99
C VAL A 224 4.19 -10.27 -14.21
N ALA A 225 4.16 -9.65 -15.39
CA ALA A 225 4.13 -10.36 -16.67
C ALA A 225 4.92 -9.57 -17.72
N PRO A 226 5.53 -10.21 -18.72
CA PRO A 226 6.24 -9.50 -19.77
C PRO A 226 5.26 -8.71 -20.67
N TYR A 227 5.71 -7.57 -21.20
CA TYR A 227 5.12 -6.89 -22.33
C TYR A 227 6.23 -6.30 -23.22
N GLU A 228 5.87 -5.74 -24.39
CA GLU A 228 6.81 -5.34 -25.44
C GLU A 228 7.95 -4.45 -24.98
N GLU A 229 7.65 -3.41 -24.19
CA GLU A 229 8.64 -2.42 -23.72
C GLU A 229 9.24 -2.75 -22.34
N GLY A 230 8.88 -3.90 -21.73
CA GLY A 230 9.36 -4.28 -20.41
C GLY A 230 8.47 -5.27 -19.70
N PHE A 231 7.84 -4.85 -18.57
CA PHE A 231 6.92 -5.72 -17.84
C PHE A 231 5.71 -4.97 -17.27
N LEU A 232 4.64 -5.73 -17.10
CA LEU A 232 3.45 -5.31 -16.37
C LEU A 232 3.62 -5.61 -14.89
N LEU A 233 3.14 -4.71 -14.02
CA LEU A 233 3.15 -4.85 -12.57
C LEU A 233 1.73 -4.64 -12.05
N SER A 234 1.18 -5.64 -11.36
CA SER A 234 -0.19 -5.64 -10.85
C SER A 234 -0.24 -5.94 -9.37
N GLU A 235 -1.11 -5.25 -8.66
CA GLU A 235 -1.49 -5.61 -7.30
C GLU A 235 -2.30 -6.92 -7.31
N MET A 236 -2.05 -7.78 -6.31
CA MET A 236 -2.69 -9.09 -6.13
C MET A 236 -3.26 -9.20 -4.72
N ALA A 237 -4.26 -10.04 -4.54
CA ALA A 237 -4.67 -10.41 -3.19
C ALA A 237 -3.50 -11.05 -2.44
N LEU A 238 -3.40 -10.81 -1.13
CA LEU A 238 -2.29 -11.29 -0.31
C LEU A 238 -2.10 -12.81 -0.44
N GLY A 239 -0.86 -13.22 -0.63
CA GLY A 239 -0.46 -14.62 -0.81
C GLY A 239 -0.65 -15.17 -2.24
N GLU A 240 -1.23 -14.38 -3.16
CA GLU A 240 -1.41 -14.78 -4.56
C GLU A 240 -0.31 -14.23 -5.48
N GLY A 241 0.47 -13.27 -5.00
CA GLY A 241 1.56 -12.65 -5.72
C GLY A 241 2.90 -13.37 -5.60
N ILE A 242 3.97 -12.61 -5.76
CA ILE A 242 5.36 -13.09 -5.81
C ILE A 242 6.17 -12.74 -4.54
N LEU A 243 5.59 -11.98 -3.61
CA LEU A 243 6.31 -11.55 -2.42
C LEU A 243 6.25 -12.63 -1.32
N ASP A 244 7.31 -12.73 -0.52
CA ASP A 244 7.33 -13.55 0.69
C ASP A 244 6.59 -12.82 1.83
N ILE A 245 5.28 -12.69 1.68
CA ILE A 245 4.41 -11.99 2.64
C ILE A 245 4.61 -12.52 4.07
N PRO A 246 4.56 -13.84 4.35
CA PRO A 246 4.73 -14.34 5.71
C PRO A 246 6.10 -14.02 6.32
N GLY A 247 7.18 -14.17 5.54
CA GLY A 247 8.55 -13.87 5.99
C GLY A 247 8.73 -12.39 6.29
N MET A 248 8.25 -11.51 5.41
CA MET A 248 8.32 -10.06 5.58
C MET A 248 7.51 -9.57 6.79
N VAL A 249 6.28 -10.06 6.97
CA VAL A 249 5.42 -9.73 8.11
C VAL A 249 6.07 -10.19 9.41
N LYS A 250 6.51 -11.46 9.47
CA LYS A 250 7.17 -12.03 10.67
C LYS A 250 8.40 -11.21 11.08
N GLY A 251 9.26 -10.85 10.12
CA GLY A 251 10.47 -10.09 10.43
C GLY A 251 10.17 -8.67 10.94
N LEU A 252 9.14 -8.00 10.40
CA LEU A 252 8.70 -6.70 10.88
C LEU A 252 8.06 -6.78 12.27
N GLN A 253 7.26 -7.81 12.56
CA GLN A 253 6.66 -8.04 13.88
C GLN A 253 7.71 -8.41 14.95
N GLN A 254 8.79 -9.08 14.57
CA GLN A 254 9.92 -9.33 15.48
C GLN A 254 10.58 -8.04 15.93
N ARG A 255 10.62 -7.01 15.05
CA ARG A 255 11.16 -5.69 15.37
C ARG A 255 10.16 -4.84 16.18
N ASP A 256 8.89 -4.88 15.79
CA ASP A 256 7.80 -4.17 16.47
C ASP A 256 6.54 -5.05 16.47
N PRO A 257 6.17 -5.66 17.61
CA PRO A 257 4.96 -6.47 17.71
C PRO A 257 3.66 -5.71 17.41
N ASN A 258 3.68 -4.38 17.46
CA ASN A 258 2.54 -3.51 17.14
C ASN A 258 2.60 -2.94 15.71
N MET A 259 3.51 -3.45 14.87
CA MET A 259 3.64 -3.01 13.48
C MET A 259 2.29 -3.07 12.76
N ILE A 260 1.93 -1.95 12.13
CA ILE A 260 0.68 -1.82 11.39
C ILE A 260 0.90 -2.22 9.94
N PHE A 261 -0.08 -2.97 9.40
CA PHE A 261 -0.15 -3.40 8.00
C PHE A 261 -1.48 -2.90 7.41
N ALA A 262 -1.44 -1.75 6.73
CA ALA A 262 -2.63 -1.14 6.13
C ALA A 262 -2.79 -1.60 4.68
N LEU A 263 -3.86 -2.35 4.39
CA LEU A 263 -4.11 -2.97 3.09
C LEU A 263 -4.36 -1.90 2.02
N GLU A 264 -3.54 -1.93 0.96
CA GLU A 264 -3.66 -1.10 -0.24
C GLU A 264 -3.83 -1.97 -1.49
N MET A 265 -4.86 -2.81 -1.52
CA MET A 265 -5.18 -3.64 -2.68
C MET A 265 -5.89 -2.79 -3.75
N ILE A 266 -5.12 -2.16 -4.64
CA ILE A 266 -5.68 -1.30 -5.69
C ILE A 266 -6.18 -2.14 -6.86
N THR A 267 -7.49 -2.09 -7.12
CA THR A 267 -8.13 -2.79 -8.23
C THR A 267 -8.14 -1.91 -9.48
N ARG A 268 -7.19 -2.16 -10.38
CA ARG A 268 -6.96 -1.38 -11.61
C ARG A 268 -6.26 -2.21 -12.68
N GLU A 269 -6.06 -1.60 -13.85
CA GLU A 269 -5.17 -2.16 -14.87
C GLU A 269 -3.72 -2.24 -14.37
N PRO A 270 -2.97 -3.29 -14.78
CA PRO A 270 -1.56 -3.41 -14.48
C PRO A 270 -0.77 -2.18 -14.94
N LEU A 271 0.19 -1.77 -14.13
CA LEU A 271 1.11 -0.71 -14.48
C LEU A 271 2.10 -1.20 -15.56
N ARG A 272 2.34 -0.37 -16.56
CA ARG A 272 3.40 -0.61 -17.56
C ARG A 272 4.72 -0.08 -17.02
N ILE A 273 5.74 -0.95 -16.95
CA ILE A 273 7.09 -0.59 -16.52
C ILE A 273 8.01 -0.71 -17.74
N PRO A 274 8.28 0.39 -18.46
CA PRO A 274 8.88 0.37 -19.78
C PRO A 274 10.42 0.33 -19.72
N VAL A 275 10.98 -0.69 -19.07
CA VAL A 275 12.42 -0.81 -18.78
C VAL A 275 13.31 -0.94 -20.04
N PHE A 276 12.74 -1.23 -21.21
CA PHE A 276 13.49 -1.32 -22.46
C PHE A 276 13.53 0.00 -23.24
N THR A 277 12.98 1.10 -22.64
CA THR A 277 12.95 2.42 -23.29
C THR A 277 14.01 3.36 -22.70
N LYS A 278 14.51 4.28 -23.50
CA LYS A 278 15.43 5.33 -23.02
C LYS A 278 14.79 6.24 -21.99
N LYS A 279 13.49 6.52 -22.11
CA LYS A 279 12.71 7.36 -21.19
C LYS A 279 12.75 6.81 -19.76
N TYR A 280 12.60 5.49 -19.59
CA TYR A 280 12.66 4.86 -18.28
C TYR A 280 13.97 5.18 -17.55
N TRP A 281 15.11 5.10 -18.27
CA TRP A 281 16.45 5.31 -17.69
C TRP A 281 16.88 6.77 -17.58
N ALA A 282 16.13 7.71 -18.14
CA ALA A 282 16.50 9.14 -18.18
C ALA A 282 16.71 9.77 -16.78
N THR A 283 16.12 9.18 -15.73
CA THR A 283 16.22 9.65 -14.36
C THR A 283 17.22 8.87 -13.50
N PHE A 284 17.90 7.85 -14.06
CA PHE A 284 18.91 7.08 -13.35
C PHE A 284 20.31 7.58 -13.69
N ASP A 285 21.16 7.64 -12.69
CA ASP A 285 22.57 8.02 -12.82
C ASP A 285 23.41 7.13 -11.91
N ASP A 286 24.33 6.38 -12.50
CA ASP A 286 25.14 5.39 -11.80
C ASP A 286 26.10 6.01 -10.79
N SER A 287 26.49 7.27 -10.97
CA SER A 287 27.36 7.97 -10.01
C SER A 287 26.60 8.44 -8.77
N TYR A 288 25.29 8.67 -8.91
CA TYR A 288 24.43 9.13 -7.82
C TYR A 288 23.77 7.96 -7.05
N SER A 289 23.22 7.00 -7.77
CA SER A 289 22.50 5.88 -7.19
C SER A 289 22.56 4.66 -8.12
N PRO A 290 23.69 3.92 -8.09
CA PRO A 290 23.91 2.81 -9.02
C PRO A 290 22.89 1.69 -8.83
N LEU A 291 22.37 1.15 -9.93
CA LEU A 291 21.57 -0.06 -9.95
C LEU A 291 22.47 -1.25 -10.33
N PRO A 292 22.77 -2.17 -9.40
CA PRO A 292 23.56 -3.34 -9.72
C PRO A 292 22.90 -4.17 -10.85
N GLY A 293 23.66 -4.55 -11.87
CA GLY A 293 23.16 -5.35 -12.99
C GLY A 293 22.52 -6.66 -12.57
N ARG A 294 22.96 -7.27 -11.46
CA ARG A 294 22.34 -8.48 -10.91
C ARG A 294 20.92 -8.24 -10.38
N ASP A 295 20.63 -7.05 -9.84
CA ASP A 295 19.29 -6.74 -9.30
C ASP A 295 18.29 -6.59 -10.44
N LEU A 296 18.70 -5.88 -11.50
CA LEU A 296 17.94 -5.85 -12.75
C LEU A 296 17.74 -7.27 -13.32
N ALA A 297 18.80 -8.08 -13.37
CA ALA A 297 18.71 -9.46 -13.87
C ALA A 297 17.74 -10.32 -13.06
N ARG A 298 17.73 -10.19 -11.72
CA ARG A 298 16.77 -10.87 -10.85
C ARG A 298 15.33 -10.47 -11.13
N VAL A 299 15.05 -9.16 -11.24
CA VAL A 299 13.71 -8.70 -11.56
C VAL A 299 13.25 -9.24 -12.92
N LEU A 300 14.10 -9.19 -13.95
CA LEU A 300 13.78 -9.74 -15.27
C LEU A 300 13.61 -11.27 -15.23
N GLU A 301 14.35 -11.97 -14.36
CA GLU A 301 14.14 -13.42 -14.14
C GLU A 301 12.77 -13.70 -13.52
N ILE A 302 12.36 -12.92 -12.49
CA ILE A 302 11.04 -13.01 -11.89
C ILE A 302 9.97 -12.79 -12.96
N VAL A 303 10.11 -11.75 -13.79
CA VAL A 303 9.18 -11.48 -14.91
C VAL A 303 9.09 -12.67 -15.87
N ARG A 304 10.23 -13.25 -16.25
CA ARG A 304 10.30 -14.38 -17.20
C ARG A 304 9.70 -15.68 -16.63
N THR A 305 9.87 -15.91 -15.33
CA THR A 305 9.49 -17.18 -14.68
C THR A 305 8.11 -17.16 -14.04
N THR A 306 7.58 -15.98 -13.70
CA THR A 306 6.24 -15.84 -13.12
C THR A 306 5.16 -16.27 -14.12
N LYS A 307 4.23 -17.13 -13.67
CA LYS A 307 3.09 -17.63 -14.46
C LYS A 307 1.76 -17.35 -13.77
N LYS A 308 1.69 -16.24 -13.03
CA LYS A 308 0.47 -15.83 -12.33
C LYS A 308 -0.38 -14.92 -13.22
N PRO A 309 -1.71 -15.09 -13.21
CA PRO A 309 -2.60 -14.12 -13.89
C PRO A 309 -2.48 -12.77 -13.19
N LEU A 310 -2.59 -11.69 -13.95
CA LEU A 310 -2.63 -10.35 -13.40
C LEU A 310 -4.08 -9.95 -13.09
N THR A 311 -4.28 -9.11 -12.08
CA THR A 311 -5.54 -8.39 -11.90
C THR A 311 -5.72 -7.42 -13.05
N THR A 312 -6.90 -7.43 -13.69
CA THR A 312 -7.28 -6.50 -14.77
C THR A 312 -8.70 -6.04 -14.60
N THR A 313 -8.96 -4.79 -14.96
CA THR A 313 -10.30 -4.20 -15.00
C THR A 313 -10.77 -3.94 -16.43
N ALA A 314 -9.97 -4.34 -17.44
CA ALA A 314 -10.28 -4.15 -18.85
C ALA A 314 -11.64 -4.74 -19.20
N GLY A 315 -12.52 -3.91 -19.77
CA GLY A 315 -13.85 -4.33 -20.20
C GLY A 315 -14.88 -4.54 -19.08
N LEU A 316 -14.52 -4.32 -17.81
CA LEU A 316 -15.46 -4.40 -16.69
C LEU A 316 -16.36 -3.17 -16.64
N SER A 317 -17.64 -3.40 -16.30
CA SER A 317 -18.51 -2.32 -15.87
C SER A 317 -18.07 -1.77 -14.50
N PRO A 318 -18.47 -0.53 -14.11
CA PRO A 318 -18.19 0.00 -12.78
C PRO A 318 -18.67 -0.92 -11.64
N ALA A 319 -19.80 -1.59 -11.83
CA ALA A 319 -20.36 -2.54 -10.86
C ALA A 319 -19.49 -3.82 -10.75
N ASP A 320 -18.99 -4.33 -11.87
CA ASP A 320 -18.11 -5.50 -11.87
C ASP A 320 -16.71 -5.16 -11.32
N ALA A 321 -16.18 -3.97 -11.60
CA ALA A 321 -14.93 -3.50 -11.02
C ALA A 321 -15.03 -3.35 -9.49
N LEU A 322 -16.16 -2.85 -8.97
CA LEU A 322 -16.44 -2.79 -7.54
C LEU A 322 -16.54 -4.19 -6.92
N LYS A 323 -17.22 -5.13 -7.59
CA LYS A 323 -17.31 -6.51 -7.12
C LYS A 323 -15.93 -7.19 -7.09
N LEU A 324 -15.10 -6.95 -8.09
CA LEU A 324 -13.72 -7.44 -8.11
C LEU A 324 -12.89 -6.84 -6.96
N GLU A 325 -13.03 -5.54 -6.67
CA GLU A 325 -12.39 -4.88 -5.54
C GLU A 325 -12.76 -5.54 -4.22
N ASP A 326 -14.06 -5.75 -3.99
CA ASP A 326 -14.54 -6.43 -2.77
C ASP A 326 -14.01 -7.86 -2.65
N ASP A 327 -13.95 -8.62 -3.75
CA ASP A 327 -13.42 -9.98 -3.78
C ASP A 327 -11.93 -10.02 -3.41
N LEU A 328 -11.12 -9.16 -4.03
CA LEU A 328 -9.68 -9.07 -3.77
C LEU A 328 -9.38 -8.68 -2.31
N ILE A 329 -10.12 -7.72 -1.77
CA ILE A 329 -10.01 -7.29 -0.37
C ILE A 329 -10.40 -8.44 0.58
N ASN A 330 -11.53 -9.11 0.33
CA ASN A 330 -11.99 -10.21 1.17
C ASN A 330 -11.01 -11.39 1.16
N ARG A 331 -10.45 -11.74 -0.01
CA ARG A 331 -9.41 -12.79 -0.12
C ARG A 331 -8.15 -12.39 0.64
N SER A 332 -7.73 -11.13 0.56
CA SER A 332 -6.58 -10.61 1.31
C SER A 332 -6.79 -10.72 2.82
N ILE A 333 -7.97 -10.36 3.32
CA ILE A 333 -8.32 -10.45 4.74
C ILE A 333 -8.40 -11.91 5.19
N ALA A 334 -9.01 -12.79 4.39
CA ALA A 334 -9.08 -14.22 4.68
C ALA A 334 -7.67 -14.86 4.74
N TYR A 335 -6.79 -14.48 3.83
CA TYR A 335 -5.38 -14.90 3.86
C TYR A 335 -4.68 -14.42 5.14
N ALA A 336 -4.84 -13.14 5.50
CA ALA A 336 -4.24 -12.58 6.70
C ALA A 336 -4.71 -13.32 7.97
N ARG A 337 -6.02 -13.57 8.10
CA ARG A 337 -6.59 -14.34 9.23
C ARG A 337 -6.01 -15.74 9.34
N LYS A 338 -5.77 -16.40 8.21
CA LYS A 338 -5.32 -17.78 8.17
C LYS A 338 -3.80 -17.94 8.36
N HIS A 339 -3.02 -16.99 7.86
CA HIS A 339 -1.58 -17.17 7.69
C HIS A 339 -0.72 -16.14 8.42
N LEU A 340 -1.32 -15.02 8.89
CA LEU A 340 -0.59 -13.92 9.51
C LEU A 340 -1.16 -13.64 10.90
N SER A 341 -0.30 -13.35 11.86
CA SER A 341 -0.70 -13.00 13.24
C SER A 341 -0.86 -11.48 13.37
N LEU A 342 -1.94 -10.90 12.79
CA LEU A 342 -2.17 -9.43 12.72
C LEU A 342 -3.25 -8.95 13.68
#